data_ae83571c287784b42b91efaad6e11e85
#
_entry.id   ae83571c287784b42b91efaad6e11e85
#
_cell.length_a   1.000
_cell.length_b   1.000
_cell.length_c   1.000
_cell.angle_alpha   90.00
_cell.angle_beta   90.00
_cell.angle_gamma   90.00
#
_symmetry.space_group_name_H-M   'P 1'
#
loop_
_entity.id
_entity.type
_entity.pdbx_description
1 polymer ?
#
loop_
_entity_poly.entity_id
_entity_poly.type
_entity_poly.pdbx_seq_one_letter_code
_entity_poly.pdbx_strand_id
1 'polypeptide(L)'
;SDVYKRQAIGMSLLLQTFAMIIWEPNPKAYPAQLTTEPIELGGAVISVTQVVILAVTAITLAGLMFLVNKTNLGRAMRATAENPRVAALMGIKPDVVISATFIIGAMLAAIAGVMWASNYGTVQHSMGFMPGLKAFVAAVMGGIGNLAGAVVGGIALGLIESLGAGYLGQLTGGVLGSQYVDIFAFIVL
;
A
#
# COMPACT_ATOMS: atom_id res chain seq x y z
N SER A 1 3.85 -10.57 22.27
CA SER A 1 3.47 -10.08 20.92
C SER A 1 2.70 -8.76 20.95
N ASP A 2 1.89 -8.46 21.96
CA ASP A 2 1.13 -7.20 22.01
C ASP A 2 2.03 -5.97 22.27
N VAL A 3 3.17 -6.15 22.91
CA VAL A 3 4.17 -5.09 23.12
C VAL A 3 4.70 -4.57 21.79
N TYR A 4 5.03 -5.44 20.85
CA TYR A 4 5.54 -5.04 19.52
C TYR A 4 4.48 -4.30 18.69
N LYS A 5 3.20 -4.68 18.80
CA LYS A 5 2.10 -3.99 18.12
C LYS A 5 1.93 -2.56 18.64
N ARG A 6 1.93 -2.40 19.97
CA ARG A 6 1.85 -1.07 20.62
C ARG A 6 3.07 -0.21 20.28
N GLN A 7 4.25 -0.81 20.25
CA GLN A 7 5.49 -0.12 19.88
C GLN A 7 5.45 0.35 18.41
N ALA A 8 4.96 -0.46 17.49
CA ALA A 8 4.83 -0.09 16.09
C ALA A 8 3.85 1.09 15.88
N ILE A 9 2.70 1.07 16.58
CA ILE A 9 1.73 2.18 16.55
C ILE A 9 2.35 3.45 17.17
N GLY A 10 3.01 3.33 18.32
CA GLY A 10 3.68 4.46 18.96
C GLY A 10 4.78 5.07 18.08
N MET A 11 5.57 4.24 17.40
CA MET A 11 6.61 4.70 16.47
C MET A 11 6.00 5.39 15.25
N SER A 12 4.89 4.87 14.72
CA SER A 12 4.17 5.50 13.61
C SER A 12 3.68 6.90 13.98
N LEU A 13 3.07 7.06 15.16
CA LEU A 13 2.62 8.37 15.64
C LEU A 13 3.79 9.33 15.89
N LEU A 14 4.90 8.83 16.45
CA LEU A 14 6.12 9.61 16.64
C LEU A 14 6.66 10.13 15.31
N LEU A 15 6.78 9.27 14.31
CA LEU A 15 7.29 9.65 12.98
C LEU A 15 6.35 10.64 12.28
N GLN A 16 5.03 10.47 12.39
CA GLN A 16 4.06 11.41 11.83
C GLN A 16 4.16 12.78 12.51
N THR A 17 4.26 12.81 13.85
CA THR A 17 4.41 14.06 14.61
C THR A 17 5.74 14.74 14.29
N PHE A 18 6.82 13.97 14.18
CA PHE A 18 8.13 14.47 13.82
C PHE A 18 8.14 15.07 12.40
N ALA A 19 7.51 14.39 11.45
CA ALA A 19 7.33 14.91 10.10
C ALA A 19 6.50 16.21 10.08
N MET A 20 5.45 16.28 10.89
CA MET A 20 4.63 17.49 11.03
C MET A 20 5.43 18.67 11.58
N ILE A 21 6.34 18.43 12.53
CA ILE A 21 7.17 19.49 13.13
C ILE A 21 8.21 20.00 12.12
N ILE A 22 8.85 19.11 11.35
CA ILE A 22 9.90 19.49 10.40
C ILE A 22 9.33 20.12 9.12
N TRP A 23 8.26 19.56 8.58
CA TRP A 23 7.70 19.97 7.28
C TRP A 23 6.44 20.80 7.37
N GLU A 24 6.00 21.20 8.55
CA GLU A 24 4.76 21.91 8.84
C GLU A 24 3.47 21.05 8.59
N PRO A 25 2.35 21.39 9.24
CA PRO A 25 1.11 20.63 9.12
C PRO A 25 0.38 20.84 7.77
N ASN A 26 0.74 21.88 7.01
CA ASN A 26 0.04 22.22 5.77
C ASN A 26 0.40 21.29 4.62
N PRO A 27 -0.57 20.84 3.81
CA PRO A 27 -0.30 20.10 2.59
C PRO A 27 0.64 20.87 1.67
N LYS A 28 1.68 20.21 1.18
CA LYS A 28 2.61 20.81 0.21
C LYS A 28 2.29 20.29 -1.19
N ALA A 29 2.33 21.21 -2.16
CA ALA A 29 2.19 20.82 -3.55
C ALA A 29 3.38 19.97 -3.98
N TYR A 30 3.11 18.82 -4.57
CA TYR A 30 4.10 17.99 -5.22
C TYR A 30 4.18 18.40 -6.69
N PRO A 31 5.35 18.86 -7.18
CA PRO A 31 5.47 19.29 -8.57
C PRO A 31 5.15 18.13 -9.50
N ALA A 32 4.25 18.34 -10.46
CA ALA A 32 3.94 17.35 -11.49
C ALA A 32 5.20 17.11 -12.32
N GLN A 33 5.82 15.96 -12.11
CA GLN A 33 7.07 15.56 -12.78
C GLN A 33 6.83 14.90 -14.14
N LEU A 34 5.59 14.50 -14.39
CA LEU A 34 5.18 13.82 -15.61
C LEU A 34 4.19 14.70 -16.36
N THR A 35 4.39 14.82 -17.67
CA THR A 35 3.45 15.50 -18.57
C THR A 35 2.06 14.92 -18.41
N THR A 36 1.10 15.78 -18.13
CA THR A 36 -0.33 15.44 -18.02
C THR A 36 -1.02 15.29 -19.36
N GLU A 37 -0.26 15.05 -20.44
CA GLU A 37 -0.89 14.84 -21.75
C GLU A 37 -1.74 13.58 -21.71
N PRO A 38 -3.04 13.68 -21.99
CA PRO A 38 -3.93 12.54 -22.00
C PRO A 38 -3.66 11.67 -23.23
N ILE A 39 -3.48 10.37 -23.02
CA ILE A 39 -3.43 9.39 -24.10
C ILE A 39 -4.86 8.91 -24.35
N GLU A 40 -5.41 9.25 -25.50
CA GLU A 40 -6.73 8.77 -25.92
C GLU A 40 -6.61 7.36 -26.52
N LEU A 41 -7.11 6.39 -25.81
CA LEU A 41 -7.22 5.00 -26.26
C LEU A 41 -8.70 4.62 -26.39
N GLY A 42 -9.23 4.69 -27.59
CA GLY A 42 -10.58 4.16 -27.91
C GLY A 42 -11.74 4.76 -27.11
N GLY A 43 -11.66 6.04 -26.71
CA GLY A 43 -12.69 6.73 -25.94
C GLY A 43 -12.43 6.75 -24.42
N ALA A 44 -11.38 6.11 -23.93
CA ALA A 44 -10.89 6.25 -22.57
C ALA A 44 -9.67 7.18 -22.53
N VAL A 45 -9.67 8.12 -21.60
CA VAL A 45 -8.57 9.07 -21.38
C VAL A 45 -7.71 8.54 -20.24
N ILE A 46 -6.46 8.15 -20.56
CA ILE A 46 -5.49 7.65 -19.57
C ILE A 46 -4.35 8.64 -19.48
N SER A 47 -4.00 9.10 -18.27
CA SER A 47 -2.85 9.97 -18.09
C SER A 47 -1.55 9.16 -18.12
N VAL A 48 -0.47 9.79 -18.61
CA VAL A 48 0.88 9.19 -18.58
C VAL A 48 1.26 8.78 -17.16
N THR A 49 0.88 9.57 -16.16
CA THR A 49 1.11 9.27 -14.75
C THR A 49 0.49 7.93 -14.34
N GLN A 50 -0.73 7.63 -14.77
CA GLN A 50 -1.40 6.35 -14.46
C GLN A 50 -0.68 5.15 -15.09
N VAL A 51 -0.20 5.30 -16.32
CA VAL A 51 0.57 4.25 -17.00
C VAL A 51 1.89 3.99 -16.26
N VAL A 52 2.59 5.03 -15.84
CA VAL A 52 3.82 4.92 -15.07
C VAL A 52 3.56 4.25 -13.72
N ILE A 53 2.51 4.63 -13.01
CA ILE A 53 2.11 4.00 -11.74
C ILE A 53 1.85 2.50 -11.93
N LEU A 54 1.11 2.12 -12.97
CA LEU A 54 0.86 0.70 -13.28
C LEU A 54 2.14 -0.06 -13.59
N ALA A 55 3.03 0.52 -14.40
CA ALA A 55 4.32 -0.09 -14.75
C ALA A 55 5.21 -0.27 -13.51
N VAL A 56 5.37 0.77 -12.69
CA VAL A 56 6.17 0.71 -11.46
C VAL A 56 5.59 -0.29 -10.48
N THR A 57 4.26 -0.32 -10.31
CA THR A 57 3.58 -1.29 -9.45
C THR A 57 3.82 -2.71 -9.94
N ALA A 58 3.69 -2.98 -11.24
CA ALA A 58 3.91 -4.31 -11.81
C ALA A 58 5.37 -4.77 -11.63
N ILE A 59 6.35 -3.89 -11.89
CA ILE A 59 7.79 -4.19 -11.73
C ILE A 59 8.10 -4.46 -10.24
N THR A 60 7.63 -3.61 -9.34
CA THR A 60 7.86 -3.73 -7.91
C THR A 60 7.26 -5.03 -7.37
N LEU A 61 6.06 -5.36 -7.82
CA LEU A 61 5.37 -6.59 -7.45
C LEU A 61 6.10 -7.83 -7.98
N ALA A 62 6.50 -7.83 -9.24
CA ALA A 62 7.28 -8.92 -9.83
C ALA A 62 8.61 -9.12 -9.08
N GLY A 63 9.30 -8.03 -8.75
CA GLY A 63 10.53 -8.06 -7.94
C GLY A 63 10.30 -8.64 -6.55
N LEU A 64 9.23 -8.24 -5.86
CA LEU A 64 8.86 -8.76 -4.56
C LEU A 64 8.50 -10.25 -4.61
N MET A 65 7.71 -10.66 -5.60
CA MET A 65 7.35 -12.06 -5.81
C MET A 65 8.58 -12.92 -6.11
N PHE A 66 9.49 -12.41 -6.93
CA PHE A 66 10.76 -13.08 -7.19
C PHE A 66 11.60 -13.22 -5.92
N LEU A 67 11.73 -12.13 -5.15
CA LEU A 67 12.48 -12.12 -3.89
C LEU A 67 11.92 -13.14 -2.91
N VAL A 68 10.62 -13.13 -2.67
CA VAL A 68 9.97 -14.01 -1.68
C VAL A 68 9.97 -15.46 -2.14
N ASN A 69 9.76 -15.75 -3.43
CA ASN A 69 9.59 -17.13 -3.90
C ASN A 69 10.91 -17.80 -4.33
N LYS A 70 11.87 -17.03 -4.84
CA LYS A 70 13.06 -17.58 -5.50
C LYS A 70 14.36 -17.36 -4.71
N THR A 71 14.40 -16.46 -3.71
CA THR A 71 15.64 -16.16 -2.98
C THR A 71 15.76 -16.90 -1.65
N ASN A 72 17.00 -17.01 -1.14
CA ASN A 72 17.28 -17.57 0.17
C ASN A 72 16.63 -16.75 1.29
N LEU A 73 16.60 -15.42 1.12
CA LEU A 73 15.94 -14.52 2.06
C LEU A 73 14.44 -14.81 2.15
N GLY A 74 13.77 -15.00 1.02
CA GLY A 74 12.35 -15.35 1.00
C GLY A 74 12.06 -16.71 1.65
N ARG A 75 12.94 -17.68 1.49
CA ARG A 75 12.84 -18.97 2.21
C ARG A 75 12.99 -18.78 3.72
N ALA A 76 13.96 -17.96 4.14
CA ALA A 76 14.16 -17.63 5.54
C ALA A 76 12.96 -16.87 6.14
N MET A 77 12.36 -15.95 5.37
CA MET A 77 11.14 -15.21 5.76
C MET A 77 9.98 -16.18 6.04
N ARG A 78 9.70 -17.11 5.12
CA ARG A 78 8.62 -18.10 5.30
C ARG A 78 8.86 -19.01 6.50
N ALA A 79 10.08 -19.55 6.63
CA ALA A 79 10.43 -20.39 7.77
C ALA A 79 10.31 -19.64 9.12
N THR A 80 10.73 -18.37 9.17
CA THR A 80 10.61 -17.52 10.36
C THR A 80 9.16 -17.16 10.68
N ALA A 81 8.33 -16.95 9.66
CA ALA A 81 6.91 -16.66 9.82
C ALA A 81 6.14 -17.87 10.37
N GLU A 82 6.52 -19.08 9.97
CA GLU A 82 5.87 -20.30 10.42
C GLU A 82 6.28 -20.65 11.87
N ASN A 83 7.57 -20.71 12.17
CA ASN A 83 8.05 -20.92 13.51
C ASN A 83 9.47 -20.35 13.74
N PRO A 84 9.60 -19.19 14.40
CA PRO A 84 10.89 -18.54 14.60
C PRO A 84 11.90 -19.40 15.41
N ARG A 85 11.40 -20.22 16.36
CA ARG A 85 12.25 -21.08 17.19
C ARG A 85 12.86 -22.21 16.38
N VAL A 86 12.05 -22.86 15.55
CA VAL A 86 12.51 -23.93 14.66
C VAL A 86 13.47 -23.37 13.60
N ALA A 87 13.16 -22.21 13.03
CA ALA A 87 14.03 -21.52 12.08
C ALA A 87 15.42 -21.24 12.70
N ALA A 88 15.46 -20.82 13.96
CA ALA A 88 16.72 -20.59 14.68
C ALA A 88 17.54 -21.87 14.86
N LEU A 89 16.90 -23.01 15.12
CA LEU A 89 17.56 -24.30 15.20
C LEU A 89 18.17 -24.74 13.86
N MET A 90 17.60 -24.30 12.76
CA MET A 90 18.11 -24.56 11.41
C MET A 90 19.18 -23.54 10.97
N GLY A 91 19.69 -22.69 11.87
CA GLY A 91 20.76 -21.74 11.63
C GLY A 91 20.30 -20.40 11.03
N ILE A 92 19.00 -20.17 10.91
CA ILE A 92 18.46 -18.88 10.50
C ILE A 92 18.46 -17.94 11.72
N LYS A 93 18.83 -16.69 11.52
CA LYS A 93 18.75 -15.64 12.57
C LYS A 93 17.41 -14.89 12.42
N PRO A 94 16.38 -15.20 13.23
CA PRO A 94 15.04 -14.61 13.06
C PRO A 94 15.03 -13.10 13.10
N ASP A 95 15.80 -12.48 14.01
CA ASP A 95 15.84 -11.02 14.18
C ASP A 95 16.36 -10.31 12.92
N VAL A 96 17.37 -10.88 12.24
CA VAL A 96 17.91 -10.35 10.99
C VAL A 96 16.87 -10.45 9.87
N VAL A 97 16.15 -11.57 9.81
CA VAL A 97 15.11 -11.80 8.79
C VAL A 97 13.94 -10.84 9.01
N ILE A 98 13.51 -10.66 10.25
CA ILE A 98 12.44 -9.72 10.61
C ILE A 98 12.86 -8.29 10.23
N SER A 99 14.08 -7.86 10.61
CA SER A 99 14.60 -6.54 10.26
C SER A 99 14.66 -6.33 8.74
N ALA A 100 15.15 -7.31 7.99
CA ALA A 100 15.17 -7.25 6.52
C ALA A 100 13.76 -7.13 5.92
N THR A 101 12.77 -7.83 6.49
CA THR A 101 11.38 -7.74 6.05
C THR A 101 10.81 -6.34 6.25
N PHE A 102 11.09 -5.72 7.41
CA PHE A 102 10.68 -4.34 7.68
C PHE A 102 11.35 -3.34 6.75
N ILE A 103 12.64 -3.52 6.45
CA ILE A 103 13.36 -2.65 5.50
C ILE A 103 12.72 -2.74 4.11
N ILE A 104 12.44 -3.95 3.62
CA ILE A 104 11.76 -4.14 2.33
C ILE A 104 10.38 -3.49 2.36
N GLY A 105 9.60 -3.68 3.42
CA GLY A 105 8.31 -3.04 3.59
C GLY A 105 8.39 -1.52 3.56
N ALA A 106 9.39 -0.92 4.21
CA ALA A 106 9.61 0.52 4.19
C ALA A 106 9.99 1.04 2.80
N MET A 107 10.83 0.31 2.04
CA MET A 107 11.15 0.64 0.65
C MET A 107 9.91 0.63 -0.24
N LEU A 108 9.06 -0.40 -0.10
CA LEU A 108 7.79 -0.50 -0.85
C LEU A 108 6.84 0.64 -0.49
N ALA A 109 6.74 0.98 0.80
CA ALA A 109 5.92 2.10 1.26
C ALA A 109 6.41 3.44 0.73
N ALA A 110 7.74 3.64 0.62
CA ALA A 110 8.31 4.85 0.02
C ALA A 110 7.95 4.97 -1.46
N ILE A 111 8.07 3.87 -2.23
CA ILE A 111 7.65 3.85 -3.64
C ILE A 111 6.15 4.17 -3.77
N ALA A 112 5.30 3.54 -2.96
CA ALA A 112 3.87 3.80 -2.95
C ALA A 112 3.55 5.26 -2.59
N GLY A 113 4.27 5.85 -1.61
CA GLY A 113 4.13 7.24 -1.22
C GLY A 113 4.46 8.22 -2.35
N VAL A 114 5.54 7.97 -3.11
CA VAL A 114 5.89 8.78 -4.29
C VAL A 114 4.84 8.65 -5.38
N MET A 115 4.34 7.43 -5.65
CA MET A 115 3.27 7.22 -6.64
C MET A 115 1.98 7.92 -6.22
N TRP A 116 1.63 7.85 -4.95
CA TRP A 116 0.48 8.57 -4.38
C TRP A 116 0.61 10.08 -4.56
N ALA A 117 1.76 10.64 -4.17
CA ALA A 117 2.05 12.07 -4.31
C ALA A 117 1.99 12.52 -5.77
N SER A 118 2.52 11.73 -6.70
CA SER A 118 2.48 12.00 -8.14
C SER A 118 1.07 11.99 -8.72
N ASN A 119 0.18 11.15 -8.19
CA ASN A 119 -1.20 11.04 -8.66
C ASN A 119 -2.10 12.16 -8.12
N TYR A 120 -1.93 12.51 -6.83
CA TYR A 120 -2.78 13.50 -6.17
C TYR A 120 -2.20 14.92 -6.17
N GLY A 121 -0.93 15.09 -6.53
CA GLY A 121 -0.25 16.39 -6.58
C GLY A 121 -0.03 17.06 -5.23
N THR A 122 -0.27 16.36 -4.12
CA THR A 122 -0.13 16.88 -2.76
C THR A 122 0.54 15.88 -1.83
N VAL A 123 1.35 16.38 -0.91
CA VAL A 123 2.03 15.59 0.13
C VAL A 123 1.65 16.14 1.49
N GLN A 124 1.24 15.25 2.38
CA GLN A 124 0.88 15.57 3.76
C GLN A 124 1.47 14.52 4.71
N HIS A 125 1.82 14.91 5.94
CA HIS A 125 2.41 14.04 6.96
C HIS A 125 1.55 12.79 7.30
N SER A 126 0.22 12.89 7.13
CA SER A 126 -0.74 11.81 7.42
C SER A 126 -1.25 11.04 6.19
N MET A 127 -0.72 11.34 4.97
CA MET A 127 -1.24 10.79 3.71
C MET A 127 -1.17 9.26 3.61
N GLY A 128 -0.30 8.61 4.38
CA GLY A 128 -0.14 7.15 4.38
C GLY A 128 -1.17 6.40 5.22
N PHE A 129 -1.95 7.08 6.07
CA PHE A 129 -2.84 6.41 7.03
C PHE A 129 -4.00 5.68 6.33
N MET A 130 -4.76 6.38 5.48
CA MET A 130 -5.89 5.77 4.74
C MET A 130 -5.44 4.67 3.76
N PRO A 131 -4.43 4.89 2.91
CA PRO A 131 -3.91 3.81 2.08
C PRO A 131 -3.37 2.62 2.87
N GLY A 132 -2.78 2.87 4.05
CA GLY A 132 -2.31 1.81 4.94
C GLY A 132 -3.44 0.94 5.47
N LEU A 133 -4.56 1.54 5.88
CA LEU A 133 -5.76 0.80 6.28
C LEU A 133 -6.33 -0.01 5.11
N LYS A 134 -6.43 0.58 3.92
CA LYS A 134 -6.89 -0.12 2.72
C LYS A 134 -5.98 -1.28 2.33
N ALA A 135 -4.66 -1.10 2.44
CA ALA A 135 -3.70 -2.17 2.20
C ALA A 135 -3.87 -3.33 3.20
N PHE A 136 -4.17 -3.02 4.47
CA PHE A 136 -4.49 -4.03 5.47
C PHE A 136 -5.77 -4.81 5.11
N VAL A 137 -6.84 -4.10 4.71
CA VAL A 137 -8.09 -4.71 4.24
C VAL A 137 -7.83 -5.62 3.04
N ALA A 138 -7.08 -5.14 2.05
CA ALA A 138 -6.70 -5.92 0.87
C ALA A 138 -5.92 -7.19 1.23
N ALA A 139 -5.00 -7.10 2.19
CA ALA A 139 -4.23 -8.25 2.67
C ALA A 139 -5.11 -9.28 3.40
N VAL A 140 -6.09 -8.82 4.18
CA VAL A 140 -7.06 -9.70 4.87
C VAL A 140 -7.97 -10.39 3.85
N MET A 141 -8.53 -9.64 2.89
CA MET A 141 -9.36 -10.18 1.81
C MET A 141 -8.60 -11.20 0.96
N GLY A 142 -7.34 -10.93 0.67
CA GLY A 142 -6.49 -11.81 -0.13
C GLY A 142 -5.94 -13.02 0.61
N GLY A 143 -6.13 -13.07 1.94
CA GLY A 143 -5.58 -14.11 2.83
C GLY A 143 -4.22 -13.73 3.39
N ILE A 144 -4.16 -13.58 4.71
CA ILE A 144 -2.94 -13.23 5.45
C ILE A 144 -1.86 -14.29 5.19
N GLY A 145 -0.69 -13.83 4.72
CA GLY A 145 0.44 -14.72 4.38
C GLY A 145 0.51 -15.13 2.91
N ASN A 146 -0.51 -14.83 2.10
CA ASN A 146 -0.50 -15.08 0.66
C ASN A 146 -0.26 -13.76 -0.11
N LEU A 147 0.96 -13.58 -0.63
CA LEU A 147 1.33 -12.38 -1.38
C LEU A 147 0.49 -12.20 -2.66
N ALA A 148 0.26 -13.27 -3.41
CA ALA A 148 -0.57 -13.23 -4.61
C ALA A 148 -2.03 -12.91 -4.27
N GLY A 149 -2.54 -13.48 -3.18
CA GLY A 149 -3.87 -13.16 -2.67
C GLY A 149 -4.01 -11.68 -2.29
N ALA A 150 -3.04 -11.10 -1.60
CA ALA A 150 -3.06 -9.68 -1.23
C ALA A 150 -3.11 -8.76 -2.44
N VAL A 151 -2.44 -9.13 -3.56
CA VAL A 151 -2.52 -8.40 -4.83
C VAL A 151 -3.93 -8.45 -5.42
N VAL A 152 -4.51 -9.64 -5.49
CA VAL A 152 -5.88 -9.81 -5.99
C VAL A 152 -6.87 -9.05 -5.12
N GLY A 153 -6.69 -9.10 -3.78
CA GLY A 153 -7.48 -8.33 -2.82
C GLY A 153 -7.36 -6.82 -3.05
N GLY A 154 -6.16 -6.32 -3.30
CA GLY A 154 -5.93 -4.90 -3.61
C GLY A 154 -6.60 -4.46 -4.92
N ILE A 155 -6.50 -5.28 -5.97
CA ILE A 155 -7.19 -5.01 -7.25
C ILE A 155 -8.70 -5.02 -7.07
N ALA A 156 -9.24 -6.03 -6.37
CA ALA A 156 -10.66 -6.13 -6.09
C ALA A 156 -11.18 -4.92 -5.30
N LEU A 157 -10.43 -4.52 -4.26
CA LEU A 157 -10.76 -3.34 -3.47
C LEU A 157 -10.78 -2.07 -4.34
N GLY A 158 -9.74 -1.86 -5.16
CA GLY A 158 -9.66 -0.72 -6.07
C GLY A 158 -10.80 -0.69 -7.11
N LEU A 159 -11.21 -1.86 -7.62
CA LEU A 159 -12.36 -1.96 -8.51
C LEU A 159 -13.66 -1.60 -7.79
N ILE A 160 -13.88 -2.13 -6.57
CA ILE A 160 -15.07 -1.81 -5.76
C ILE A 160 -15.13 -0.31 -5.48
N GLU A 161 -14.01 0.30 -5.10
CA GLU A 161 -13.94 1.75 -4.87
C GLU A 161 -14.21 2.56 -6.14
N SER A 162 -13.62 2.18 -7.26
CA SER A 162 -13.80 2.87 -8.53
C SER A 162 -15.23 2.79 -9.04
N LEU A 163 -15.84 1.61 -8.98
CA LEU A 163 -17.24 1.41 -9.35
C LEU A 163 -18.18 2.13 -8.37
N GLY A 164 -17.89 2.06 -7.07
CA GLY A 164 -18.62 2.79 -6.05
C GLY A 164 -18.59 4.30 -6.29
N ALA A 165 -17.41 4.86 -6.53
CA ALA A 165 -17.27 6.30 -6.81
C ALA A 165 -18.03 6.74 -8.07
N GLY A 166 -18.04 5.89 -9.12
CA GLY A 166 -18.69 6.21 -10.39
C GLY A 166 -20.20 6.07 -10.40
N TYR A 167 -20.73 5.05 -9.74
CA TYR A 167 -22.15 4.68 -9.89
C TYR A 167 -23.02 5.00 -8.68
N LEU A 168 -22.47 5.09 -7.47
CA LEU A 168 -23.25 5.33 -6.25
C LEU A 168 -23.99 6.65 -6.24
N GLY A 169 -23.36 7.71 -6.73
CA GLY A 169 -24.00 9.02 -6.86
C GLY A 169 -25.21 8.99 -7.79
N GLN A 170 -25.14 8.20 -8.85
CA GLN A 170 -26.24 8.06 -9.82
C GLN A 170 -27.37 7.17 -9.29
N LEU A 171 -27.03 6.05 -8.63
CA LEU A 171 -28.01 5.10 -8.09
C LEU A 171 -28.78 5.64 -6.88
N THR A 172 -28.17 6.54 -6.09
CA THR A 172 -28.77 7.06 -4.85
C THR A 172 -29.33 8.47 -5.00
N GLY A 173 -29.44 8.98 -6.24
CA GLY A 173 -29.95 10.33 -6.47
C GLY A 173 -29.10 11.45 -5.85
N GLY A 174 -27.80 11.22 -5.69
CA GLY A 174 -26.86 12.21 -5.13
C GLY A 174 -26.72 12.18 -3.60
N VAL A 175 -27.47 11.31 -2.90
CA VAL A 175 -27.41 11.23 -1.43
C VAL A 175 -26.08 10.60 -0.94
N LEU A 176 -25.55 9.61 -1.65
CA LEU A 176 -24.27 8.98 -1.36
C LEU A 176 -23.23 9.45 -2.38
N GLY A 177 -22.50 10.51 -2.03
CA GLY A 177 -21.39 11.03 -2.86
C GLY A 177 -20.11 10.21 -2.70
N SER A 178 -19.08 10.58 -3.45
CA SER A 178 -17.74 9.96 -3.44
C SER A 178 -17.08 9.89 -2.05
N GLN A 179 -17.59 10.65 -1.08
CA GLN A 179 -17.13 10.65 0.31
C GLN A 179 -17.43 9.34 1.06
N TYR A 180 -18.42 8.58 0.58
CA TYR A 180 -18.83 7.32 1.21
C TYR A 180 -18.16 6.09 0.60
N VAL A 181 -17.32 6.26 -0.41
CA VAL A 181 -16.64 5.14 -1.11
C VAL A 181 -15.74 4.36 -0.16
N ASP A 182 -15.07 5.06 0.76
CA ASP A 182 -14.21 4.42 1.77
C ASP A 182 -15.00 3.50 2.71
N ILE A 183 -16.27 3.83 2.99
CA ILE A 183 -17.14 3.01 3.84
C ILE A 183 -17.41 1.65 3.19
N PHE A 184 -17.60 1.60 1.87
CA PHE A 184 -17.82 0.34 1.15
C PHE A 184 -16.61 -0.58 1.22
N ALA A 185 -15.41 -0.05 1.18
CA ALA A 185 -14.18 -0.82 1.36
C ALA A 185 -14.15 -1.54 2.72
N PHE A 186 -14.70 -0.91 3.76
CA PHE A 186 -14.78 -1.49 5.11
C PHE A 186 -16.00 -2.37 5.34
N ILE A 187 -17.10 -2.18 4.60
CA ILE A 187 -18.30 -3.04 4.70
C ILE A 187 -18.04 -4.41 4.07
N VAL A 188 -17.20 -4.48 3.05
CA VAL A 188 -16.85 -5.73 2.35
C VAL A 188 -15.91 -6.61 3.19
N LEU A 189 -15.31 -6.08 4.24
CA LEU A 189 -14.45 -6.79 5.19
C LEU A 189 -15.27 -7.61 6.18
#